data_172ec87aa5882a9c0ae6c82138f78ef0
#
_entry.id   172ec87aa5882a9c0ae6c82138f78ef0
#
_cell.length_a   1.000
_cell.length_b   1.000
_cell.length_c   1.000
_cell.angle_alpha   90.00
_cell.angle_beta   90.00
_cell.angle_gamma   90.00
#
_symmetry.space_group_name_H-M   'P 1'
#
loop_
_entity.id
_entity.type
_entity.pdbx_description
1 polymer ?
#
loop_
_entity_poly.entity_id
_entity_poly.type
_entity_poly.pdbx_seq_one_letter_code
_entity_poly.pdbx_strand_id
1 'polypeptide(L)'
;FFWTPPHFWALALFRSDDYARAGVPMLPVVAGPDATRLQILLYTVVLVAVAAAPWPLGYFDAVYGVVSLLLGAGMMWCAIDVYRHREGKPALRATRRLFAFSILYLFALFATLLLEVIVRAVAPAIGAIASAIG
;
A
#
# COMPACT_ATOMS: atom_id res chain seq x y z
N PHE A 1 -1.03 4.64 -8.71
CA PHE A 1 -0.87 3.64 -9.81
C PHE A 1 -0.19 2.37 -9.32
N PHE A 2 0.98 2.46 -8.69
CA PHE A 2 1.75 1.29 -8.24
C PHE A 2 1.11 0.49 -7.11
N TRP A 3 0.19 1.10 -6.36
CA TRP A 3 -0.61 0.43 -5.34
C TRP A 3 -1.69 -0.49 -5.95
N THR A 4 -2.24 -0.10 -7.08
CA THR A 4 -3.37 -0.78 -7.73
C THR A 4 -3.04 -2.24 -8.10
N PRO A 5 -1.92 -2.59 -8.77
CA PRO A 5 -1.63 -3.97 -9.10
C PRO A 5 -1.55 -4.92 -7.89
N PRO A 6 -0.78 -4.64 -6.82
CA PRO A 6 -0.77 -5.52 -5.66
C PRO A 6 -2.14 -5.71 -5.02
N HIS A 7 -2.93 -4.64 -4.94
CA HIS A 7 -4.27 -4.67 -4.37
C HIS A 7 -5.23 -5.55 -5.19
N PHE A 8 -5.32 -5.30 -6.49
CA PHE A 8 -6.19 -6.07 -7.37
C PHE A 8 -5.74 -7.52 -7.55
N TRP A 9 -4.46 -7.75 -7.61
CA TRP A 9 -3.95 -9.12 -7.73
C TRP A 9 -4.14 -9.92 -6.44
N ALA A 10 -4.09 -9.28 -5.27
CA ALA A 10 -4.48 -9.92 -4.02
C ALA A 10 -5.95 -10.35 -4.05
N LEU A 11 -6.85 -9.49 -4.52
CA LEU A 11 -8.25 -9.83 -4.72
C LEU A 11 -8.42 -10.93 -5.75
N ALA A 12 -7.69 -10.87 -6.86
CA ALA A 12 -7.73 -11.86 -7.92
C ALA A 12 -7.25 -13.24 -7.45
N LEU A 13 -6.20 -13.32 -6.63
CA LEU A 13 -5.76 -14.56 -6.00
C LEU A 13 -6.81 -15.14 -5.06
N PHE A 14 -7.42 -14.28 -4.26
CA PHE A 14 -8.47 -14.65 -3.31
C PHE A 14 -9.73 -15.17 -4.00
N ARG A 15 -10.05 -14.61 -5.18
CA ARG A 15 -11.25 -14.91 -5.97
C ARG A 15 -10.94 -15.58 -7.31
N SER A 16 -9.78 -16.23 -7.44
CA SER A 16 -9.34 -16.79 -8.72
C SER A 16 -10.32 -17.81 -9.32
N ASP A 17 -10.92 -18.65 -8.47
CA ASP A 17 -11.92 -19.63 -8.91
C ASP A 17 -13.18 -18.97 -9.46
N ASP A 18 -13.66 -17.90 -8.83
CA ASP A 18 -14.82 -17.15 -9.28
C ASP A 18 -14.56 -16.48 -10.63
N TYR A 19 -13.37 -15.90 -10.81
CA TYR A 19 -12.98 -15.28 -12.09
C TYR A 19 -12.78 -16.32 -13.19
N ALA A 20 -12.24 -17.49 -12.88
CA ALA A 20 -12.09 -18.58 -13.84
C ALA A 20 -13.45 -19.08 -14.32
N ARG A 21 -14.42 -19.26 -13.41
CA ARG A 21 -15.79 -19.67 -13.75
C ARG A 21 -16.51 -18.64 -14.61
N ALA A 22 -16.28 -17.36 -14.36
CA ALA A 22 -16.88 -16.26 -15.10
C ALA A 22 -16.18 -15.98 -16.44
N GLY A 23 -15.04 -16.61 -16.73
CA GLY A 23 -14.24 -16.37 -17.91
C GLY A 23 -13.51 -15.03 -17.93
N VAL A 24 -13.32 -14.41 -16.75
CA VAL A 24 -12.62 -13.12 -16.63
C VAL A 24 -11.11 -13.35 -16.65
N PRO A 25 -10.34 -12.72 -17.58
CA PRO A 25 -8.91 -12.96 -17.76
C PRO A 25 -8.06 -12.17 -16.74
N MET A 26 -8.20 -12.47 -15.43
CA MET A 26 -7.34 -11.93 -14.39
C MET A 26 -5.98 -12.64 -14.38
N LEU A 27 -4.94 -11.97 -13.86
CA LEU A 27 -3.58 -12.50 -13.90
C LEU A 27 -3.43 -13.91 -13.31
N PRO A 28 -4.04 -14.28 -12.15
CA PRO A 28 -3.95 -15.66 -11.65
C PRO A 28 -4.60 -16.69 -12.58
N VAL A 29 -5.61 -16.29 -13.34
CA VAL A 29 -6.29 -17.17 -14.33
C VAL A 29 -5.46 -17.35 -15.58
N VAL A 30 -4.84 -16.27 -16.08
CA VAL A 30 -4.10 -16.25 -17.36
C VAL A 30 -2.66 -16.77 -17.20
N ALA A 31 -1.94 -16.28 -16.20
CA ALA A 31 -0.50 -16.55 -16.00
C ALA A 31 -0.20 -17.49 -14.83
N GLY A 32 -1.21 -17.83 -14.03
CA GLY A 32 -1.09 -18.68 -12.86
C GLY A 32 -0.83 -17.92 -11.55
N PRO A 33 -1.12 -18.59 -10.41
CA PRO A 33 -0.98 -17.95 -9.08
C PRO A 33 0.46 -17.59 -8.74
N ASP A 34 1.44 -18.40 -9.12
CA ASP A 34 2.85 -18.16 -8.78
C ASP A 34 3.42 -16.92 -9.49
N ALA A 35 3.09 -16.75 -10.78
CA ALA A 35 3.44 -15.55 -11.51
C ALA A 35 2.80 -14.30 -10.88
N THR A 36 1.56 -14.40 -10.44
CA THR A 36 0.84 -13.32 -9.77
C THR A 36 1.50 -12.94 -8.44
N ARG A 37 1.90 -13.92 -7.63
CA ARG A 37 2.62 -13.68 -6.35
C ARG A 37 3.94 -12.97 -6.57
N LEU A 38 4.70 -13.37 -7.58
CA LEU A 38 5.95 -12.70 -7.93
C LEU A 38 5.70 -11.25 -8.37
N GLN A 39 4.71 -11.01 -9.21
CA GLN A 39 4.34 -9.67 -9.64
C GLN A 39 3.89 -8.79 -8.48
N ILE A 40 3.10 -9.32 -7.54
CA ILE A 40 2.72 -8.61 -6.32
C ILE A 40 3.97 -8.17 -5.56
N LEU A 41 4.93 -9.06 -5.37
CA LEU A 41 6.17 -8.76 -4.65
C LEU A 41 6.98 -7.66 -5.35
N LEU A 42 7.18 -7.78 -6.67
CA LEU A 42 7.94 -6.81 -7.46
C LEU A 42 7.29 -5.42 -7.45
N TYR A 43 5.97 -5.35 -7.67
CA TYR A 43 5.26 -4.07 -7.63
C TYR A 43 5.19 -3.48 -6.23
N THR A 44 5.20 -4.29 -5.18
CA THR A 44 5.28 -3.80 -3.80
C THR A 44 6.62 -3.15 -3.51
N VAL A 45 7.73 -3.70 -4.01
CA VAL A 45 9.05 -3.06 -3.92
C VAL A 45 9.04 -1.68 -4.56
N VAL A 46 8.50 -1.58 -5.78
CA VAL A 46 8.39 -0.29 -6.49
C VAL A 46 7.47 0.66 -5.74
N LEU A 47 6.33 0.17 -5.25
CA LEU A 47 5.38 0.97 -4.48
C LEU A 47 6.02 1.59 -3.24
N VAL A 48 6.75 0.80 -2.46
CA VAL A 48 7.42 1.27 -1.25
C VAL A 48 8.47 2.33 -1.59
N ALA A 49 9.25 2.12 -2.63
CA ALA A 49 10.26 3.07 -3.08
C ALA A 49 9.62 4.40 -3.53
N VAL A 50 8.57 4.35 -4.34
CA VAL A 50 7.86 5.52 -4.86
C VAL A 50 7.16 6.27 -3.73
N ALA A 51 6.53 5.58 -2.80
CA ALA A 51 5.83 6.20 -1.68
C ALA A 51 6.78 6.88 -0.69
N ALA A 52 7.98 6.35 -0.50
CA ALA A 52 9.00 6.94 0.38
C ALA A 52 9.78 8.08 -0.30
N ALA A 53 9.83 8.13 -1.62
CA ALA A 53 10.63 9.10 -2.38
C ALA A 53 10.35 10.59 -2.06
N PRO A 54 9.11 11.05 -1.78
CA PRO A 54 8.85 12.44 -1.46
C PRO A 54 9.60 12.97 -0.23
N TRP A 55 9.94 12.10 0.72
CA TRP A 55 10.69 12.49 1.91
C TRP A 55 12.13 12.92 1.60
N PRO A 56 13.01 12.07 0.99
CA PRO A 56 14.38 12.50 0.68
C PRO A 56 14.45 13.60 -0.39
N LEU A 57 13.40 13.76 -1.22
CA LEU A 57 13.31 14.84 -2.19
C LEU A 57 12.88 16.17 -1.57
N GLY A 58 12.55 16.23 -0.28
CA GLY A 58 12.22 17.45 0.43
C GLY A 58 10.78 17.93 0.29
N TYR A 59 9.89 17.15 -0.31
CA TYR A 59 8.48 17.53 -0.45
C TYR A 59 7.69 17.40 0.84
N PHE A 60 8.06 16.46 1.71
CA PHE A 60 7.37 16.17 2.98
C PHE A 60 8.38 15.98 4.11
N ASP A 61 7.89 16.14 5.35
CA ASP A 61 8.70 16.07 6.55
C ASP A 61 9.01 14.63 6.98
N ALA A 62 9.83 14.49 8.04
CA ALA A 62 10.22 13.20 8.59
C ALA A 62 9.03 12.37 9.08
N VAL A 63 7.92 12.99 9.49
CA VAL A 63 6.70 12.28 9.90
C VAL A 63 6.14 11.45 8.75
N TYR A 64 6.02 12.05 7.58
CA TYR A 64 5.61 11.30 6.38
C TYR A 64 6.61 10.19 6.04
N GLY A 65 7.91 10.49 6.10
CA GLY A 65 8.96 9.52 5.82
C GLY A 65 8.89 8.30 6.72
N VAL A 66 8.75 8.50 8.03
CA VAL A 66 8.62 7.40 9.01
C VAL A 66 7.35 6.61 8.78
N VAL A 67 6.19 7.27 8.62
CA VAL A 67 4.90 6.59 8.38
C VAL A 67 4.94 5.79 7.09
N SER A 68 5.45 6.37 5.99
CA SER A 68 5.55 5.68 4.70
C SER A 68 6.45 4.46 4.76
N LEU A 69 7.57 4.52 5.49
CA LEU A 69 8.48 3.39 5.67
C LEU A 69 7.88 2.30 6.55
N LEU A 70 7.18 2.64 7.62
CA LEU A 70 6.49 1.67 8.49
C LEU A 70 5.35 0.96 7.75
N LEU A 71 4.53 1.71 7.04
CA LEU A 71 3.47 1.15 6.19
C LEU A 71 4.06 0.31 5.05
N GLY A 72 5.14 0.77 4.44
CA GLY A 72 5.86 0.05 3.40
C GLY A 72 6.45 -1.27 3.90
N ALA A 73 7.04 -1.30 5.09
CA ALA A 73 7.53 -2.51 5.72
C ALA A 73 6.40 -3.52 5.98
N GLY A 74 5.25 -3.06 6.46
CA GLY A 74 4.05 -3.90 6.65
C GLY A 74 3.53 -4.46 5.33
N MET A 75 3.45 -3.64 4.31
CA MET A 75 3.01 -4.07 2.96
C MET A 75 3.98 -5.09 2.36
N MET A 76 5.29 -4.86 2.50
CA MET A 76 6.32 -5.79 2.06
C MET A 76 6.24 -7.11 2.81
N TRP A 77 6.04 -7.07 4.12
CA TRP A 77 5.86 -8.29 4.91
C TRP A 77 4.65 -9.10 4.44
N CYS A 78 3.51 -8.45 4.18
CA CYS A 78 2.33 -9.09 3.64
C CYS A 78 2.59 -9.70 2.24
N ALA A 79 3.32 -8.99 1.38
CA ALA A 79 3.66 -9.49 0.05
C ALA A 79 4.59 -10.71 0.11
N ILE A 80 5.57 -10.71 1.01
CA ILE A 80 6.45 -11.85 1.25
C ILE A 80 5.66 -13.04 1.82
N ASP A 81 4.73 -12.78 2.72
CA ASP A 81 3.85 -13.80 3.30
C ASP A 81 3.02 -14.50 2.22
N VAL A 82 2.43 -13.72 1.30
CA VAL A 82 1.73 -14.27 0.11
C VAL A 82 2.67 -15.09 -0.77
N TYR A 83 3.89 -14.62 -0.99
CA TYR A 83 4.86 -15.32 -1.81
C TYR A 83 5.30 -16.67 -1.20
N ARG A 84 5.41 -16.74 0.12
CA ARG A 84 5.82 -17.95 0.85
C ARG A 84 4.72 -18.99 0.96
N HIS A 85 3.49 -18.58 1.20
CA HIS A 85 2.35 -19.47 1.39
C HIS A 85 1.61 -19.64 0.06
N ARG A 86 1.80 -20.79 -0.57
CA ARG A 86 1.29 -21.04 -1.93
C ARG A 86 0.01 -21.82 -2.00
N GLU A 87 -0.32 -22.59 -0.94
CA GLU A 87 -1.45 -23.52 -0.94
C GLU A 87 -2.21 -23.51 0.39
N GLY A 88 -3.48 -23.89 0.33
CA GLY A 88 -4.32 -24.15 1.49
C GLY A 88 -4.78 -22.90 2.23
N LYS A 89 -5.20 -23.13 3.49
CA LYS A 89 -5.68 -22.06 4.38
C LYS A 89 -4.65 -20.97 4.67
N PRO A 90 -3.34 -21.27 4.86
CA PRO A 90 -2.33 -20.23 5.05
C PRO A 90 -2.20 -19.27 3.87
N ALA A 91 -2.25 -19.80 2.65
CA ALA A 91 -2.21 -18.97 1.43
C ALA A 91 -3.42 -18.03 1.34
N LEU A 92 -4.60 -18.55 1.65
CA LEU A 92 -5.83 -17.74 1.65
C LEU A 92 -5.81 -16.65 2.70
N ARG A 93 -5.30 -16.94 3.90
CA ARG A 93 -5.13 -15.94 4.97
C ARG A 93 -4.13 -14.86 4.60
N ALA A 94 -3.00 -15.25 4.02
CA ALA A 94 -1.97 -14.32 3.57
C ALA A 94 -2.53 -13.36 2.50
N THR A 95 -3.26 -13.88 1.54
CA THR A 95 -3.87 -13.09 0.46
C THR A 95 -4.93 -12.11 0.99
N ARG A 96 -5.79 -12.56 1.91
CA ARG A 96 -6.77 -11.69 2.57
C ARG A 96 -6.10 -10.59 3.39
N ARG A 97 -5.03 -10.92 4.09
CA ARG A 97 -4.25 -9.97 4.90
C ARG A 97 -3.62 -8.90 4.01
N LEU A 98 -3.02 -9.29 2.89
CA LEU A 98 -2.47 -8.36 1.93
C LEU A 98 -3.55 -7.42 1.38
N PHE A 99 -4.71 -7.95 1.00
CA PHE A 99 -5.82 -7.16 0.49
C PHE A 99 -6.31 -6.13 1.53
N ALA A 100 -6.56 -6.57 2.76
CA ALA A 100 -7.00 -5.69 3.84
C ALA A 100 -5.93 -4.64 4.19
N PHE A 101 -4.67 -5.04 4.27
CA PHE A 101 -3.56 -4.14 4.56
C PHE A 101 -3.35 -3.12 3.45
N SER A 102 -3.57 -3.48 2.19
CA SER A 102 -3.46 -2.54 1.07
C SER A 102 -4.46 -1.40 1.17
N ILE A 103 -5.67 -1.66 1.64
CA ILE A 103 -6.67 -0.62 1.90
C ILE A 103 -6.20 0.30 3.05
N LEU A 104 -5.75 -0.29 4.15
CA LEU A 104 -5.20 0.46 5.28
C LEU A 104 -3.98 1.30 4.86
N TYR A 105 -3.09 0.73 4.07
CA TYR A 105 -1.90 1.39 3.54
C TYR A 105 -2.26 2.67 2.78
N LEU A 106 -3.15 2.56 1.82
CA LEU A 106 -3.56 3.71 1.00
C LEU A 106 -4.24 4.78 1.86
N PHE A 107 -5.18 4.37 2.72
CA PHE A 107 -5.90 5.29 3.59
C PHE A 107 -4.96 6.01 4.57
N ALA A 108 -4.10 5.27 5.25
CA ALA A 108 -3.17 5.84 6.22
C ALA A 108 -2.13 6.76 5.56
N LEU A 109 -1.65 6.41 4.37
CA LEU A 109 -0.71 7.22 3.62
C LEU A 109 -1.34 8.56 3.23
N PHE A 110 -2.54 8.55 2.65
CA PHE A 110 -3.25 9.77 2.26
C PHE A 110 -3.69 10.60 3.48
N ALA A 111 -4.10 9.95 4.58
CA ALA A 111 -4.42 10.67 5.82
C ALA A 111 -3.19 11.40 6.38
N THR A 112 -2.01 10.79 6.33
CA THR A 112 -0.75 11.42 6.74
C THR A 112 -0.40 12.59 5.84
N LEU A 113 -0.53 12.45 4.53
CA LEU A 113 -0.31 13.54 3.57
C LEU A 113 -1.24 14.70 3.84
N LEU A 114 -2.53 14.43 4.01
CA LEU A 114 -3.54 15.46 4.27
C LEU A 114 -3.26 16.18 5.59
N LEU A 115 -2.95 15.43 6.65
CA LEU A 115 -2.63 15.99 7.96
C LEU A 115 -1.42 16.93 7.87
N GLU A 116 -0.37 16.52 7.20
CA GLU A 116 0.84 17.32 7.03
C GLU A 116 0.59 18.61 6.24
N VAL A 117 -0.21 18.53 5.17
CA VAL A 117 -0.61 19.71 4.40
C VAL A 117 -1.45 20.66 5.24
N ILE A 118 -2.39 20.15 6.02
CA ILE A 118 -3.22 20.97 6.92
C ILE A 118 -2.35 21.64 7.99
N VAL A 119 -1.45 20.91 8.63
CA VAL A 119 -0.55 21.47 9.65
C VAL A 119 0.31 22.58 9.07
N ARG A 120 0.88 22.38 7.89
CA ARG A 120 1.67 23.42 7.20
C ARG A 120 0.86 24.66 6.82
N ALA A 121 -0.41 24.48 6.49
CA ALA A 121 -1.28 25.60 6.13
C ALA A 121 -1.75 26.39 7.35
N VAL A 122 -2.00 25.70 8.47
CA VAL A 122 -2.57 26.31 9.69
C VAL A 122 -1.52 26.85 10.65
N ALA A 123 -0.34 26.22 10.72
CA ALA A 123 0.73 26.63 11.64
C ALA A 123 1.13 28.13 11.51
N PRO A 124 1.31 28.71 10.34
CA PRO A 124 1.62 30.13 10.19
C PRO A 124 0.50 31.03 10.68
N ALA A 125 -0.76 30.63 10.44
CA ALA A 125 -1.93 31.38 10.88
C ALA A 125 -2.03 31.40 12.42
N ILE A 126 -1.79 30.29 13.07
CA ILE A 126 -1.76 30.18 14.53
C ILE A 126 -0.60 31.03 15.10
N GLY A 127 0.57 30.96 14.48
CA GLY A 127 1.73 31.77 14.88
C GLY A 127 1.44 33.28 14.74
N ALA A 128 0.80 33.71 13.67
CA ALA A 128 0.40 35.11 13.47
C ALA A 128 -0.63 35.57 14.52
N ILE A 129 -1.60 34.74 14.84
CA ILE A 129 -2.59 35.04 15.91
C ILE A 129 -1.92 35.12 17.27
N ALA A 130 -1.04 34.16 17.61
CA ALA A 130 -0.33 34.15 18.87
C ALA A 130 0.55 35.40 19.04
N SER A 131 1.24 35.84 17.99
CA SER A 131 2.06 37.07 18.02
C SER A 131 1.23 38.35 18.09
N ALA A 132 0.00 38.34 17.59
CA ALA A 132 -0.92 39.48 17.67
C ALA A 132 -1.58 39.63 19.06
N ILE A 133 -1.69 38.55 19.82
CA ILE A 133 -2.27 38.54 21.18
C ILE A 133 -1.21 38.83 22.23
N GLY A 134 0.03 38.46 22.01
CA GLY A 134 1.16 38.69 22.87
C GLY A 134 1.83 40.00 22.54
#